data_ef1848aa5903d740b309f21bd66caa24
#
_entry.id   ef1848aa5903d740b309f21bd66caa24
#
_cell.length_a   1.000
_cell.length_b   1.000
_cell.length_c   1.000
_cell.angle_alpha   90.00
_cell.angle_beta   90.00
_cell.angle_gamma   90.00
#
_symmetry.space_group_name_H-M   'P 1'
#
loop_
_entity.id
_entity.type
_entity.pdbx_description
1 polymer ?
#
loop_
_entity_poly.entity_id
_entity_poly.type
_entity_poly.pdbx_seq_one_letter_code
_entity_poly.pdbx_strand_id
1 'polypeptide(L)'
;MLWRMLKQSWFRNVRRKSLAVFTVFLAAGLISSLLAVSIDIGDKMSRELKSYGANILIEPAGQVALPSLFGEQSNPLSGQDFLDQAELPNIKDIFWRNNIVGFAPLLSGETDVKGQIIPLLGTYFNQPVDVPDEEDYHTGQQIISPYWQVKGNWPQEPVKADAIAVEALLGKQLAQQTGWKVGDELHLNGASGP
;
A
#
# COMPACT_ATOMS: atom_id res chain seq x y z
N MET A 1 41.08 35.38 -35.63
CA MET A 1 41.61 34.42 -36.58
C MET A 1 41.12 32.98 -36.29
N LEU A 2 41.11 32.51 -35.07
CA LEU A 2 40.69 31.15 -34.69
C LEU A 2 39.26 30.75 -35.15
N TRP A 3 38.27 31.62 -35.02
CA TRP A 3 36.90 31.39 -35.45
C TRP A 3 36.74 31.15 -36.96
N ARG A 4 37.53 31.87 -37.77
CA ARG A 4 37.53 31.67 -39.22
C ARG A 4 38.15 30.32 -39.59
N MET A 5 39.23 29.89 -38.93
CA MET A 5 39.86 28.59 -39.14
C MET A 5 38.95 27.43 -38.68
N LEU A 6 38.24 27.58 -37.57
CA LEU A 6 37.26 26.63 -37.11
C LEU A 6 36.10 26.45 -38.07
N LYS A 7 35.55 27.56 -38.58
CA LYS A 7 34.45 27.54 -39.55
C LYS A 7 34.88 26.91 -40.87
N GLN A 8 36.08 27.21 -41.34
CA GLN A 8 36.61 26.66 -42.60
C GLN A 8 36.98 25.18 -42.46
N SER A 9 37.47 24.75 -41.29
CA SER A 9 37.71 23.35 -40.93
C SER A 9 36.40 22.57 -40.81
N TRP A 10 35.31 23.21 -40.32
CA TRP A 10 34.00 22.58 -40.19
C TRP A 10 33.39 22.18 -41.53
N PHE A 11 33.49 23.05 -42.55
CA PHE A 11 32.94 22.81 -43.88
C PHE A 11 33.81 21.91 -44.77
N ARG A 12 35.07 21.64 -44.38
CA ARG A 12 35.96 20.76 -45.11
C ARG A 12 35.73 19.32 -44.64
N ASN A 13 35.32 18.42 -45.53
CA ASN A 13 34.97 17.03 -45.29
C ASN A 13 33.67 16.81 -44.48
N VAL A 14 32.63 17.53 -44.78
CA VAL A 14 31.30 17.46 -44.13
C VAL A 14 30.77 16.02 -44.07
N ARG A 15 30.91 15.25 -45.15
CA ARG A 15 30.42 13.86 -45.22
C ARG A 15 31.02 12.95 -44.15
N ARG A 16 32.32 13.02 -43.90
CA ARG A 16 32.98 12.20 -42.86
C ARG A 16 32.59 12.65 -41.44
N LYS A 17 32.49 13.95 -41.24
CA LYS A 17 32.09 14.51 -39.94
C LYS A 17 30.62 14.26 -39.62
N SER A 18 29.74 14.36 -40.62
CA SER A 18 28.33 14.04 -40.49
C SER A 18 28.12 12.56 -40.11
N LEU A 19 28.89 11.67 -40.70
CA LEU A 19 28.85 10.24 -40.36
C LEU A 19 29.28 9.99 -38.91
N ALA A 20 30.34 10.66 -38.44
CA ALA A 20 30.78 10.56 -37.04
C ALA A 20 29.76 11.15 -36.06
N VAL A 21 29.14 12.29 -36.38
CA VAL A 21 28.07 12.88 -35.58
C VAL A 21 26.86 11.95 -35.54
N PHE A 22 26.48 11.38 -36.67
CA PHE A 22 25.36 10.44 -36.74
C PHE A 22 25.58 9.17 -35.93
N THR A 23 26.77 8.58 -35.94
CA THR A 23 27.09 7.42 -35.11
C THR A 23 27.05 7.75 -33.62
N VAL A 24 27.60 8.89 -33.21
CA VAL A 24 27.52 9.34 -31.80
C VAL A 24 26.08 9.60 -31.37
N PHE A 25 25.28 10.22 -32.25
CA PHE A 25 23.86 10.47 -32.01
C PHE A 25 23.08 9.16 -31.84
N LEU A 26 23.30 8.17 -32.70
CA LEU A 26 22.67 6.86 -32.57
C LEU A 26 23.10 6.15 -31.30
N ALA A 27 24.38 6.16 -30.98
CA ALA A 27 24.88 5.53 -29.74
C ALA A 27 24.30 6.19 -28.49
N ALA A 28 24.30 7.52 -28.44
CA ALA A 28 23.70 8.27 -27.34
C ALA A 28 22.18 8.02 -27.24
N GLY A 29 21.47 7.97 -28.35
CA GLY A 29 20.05 7.66 -28.39
C GLY A 29 19.72 6.26 -27.89
N LEU A 30 20.51 5.26 -28.27
CA LEU A 30 20.35 3.89 -27.79
C LEU A 30 20.59 3.78 -26.28
N ILE A 31 21.68 4.38 -25.77
CA ILE A 31 21.99 4.38 -24.34
C ILE A 31 20.88 5.09 -23.54
N SER A 32 20.45 6.26 -23.98
CA SER A 32 19.38 7.00 -23.32
C SER A 32 18.05 6.23 -23.32
N SER A 33 17.71 5.56 -24.43
CA SER A 33 16.51 4.74 -24.54
C SER A 33 16.55 3.54 -23.61
N LEU A 34 17.69 2.83 -23.55
CA LEU A 34 17.86 1.68 -22.64
C LEU A 34 17.77 2.11 -21.17
N LEU A 35 18.39 3.23 -20.83
CA LEU A 35 18.31 3.80 -19.47
C LEU A 35 16.87 4.18 -19.10
N ALA A 36 16.16 4.86 -19.99
CA ALA A 36 14.78 5.25 -19.76
C ALA A 36 13.86 4.04 -19.56
N VAL A 37 13.99 3.00 -20.39
CA VAL A 37 13.22 1.77 -20.26
C VAL A 37 13.57 1.03 -18.95
N SER A 38 14.85 0.96 -18.60
CA SER A 38 15.28 0.29 -17.37
C SER A 38 14.70 0.95 -16.12
N ILE A 39 14.71 2.28 -16.06
CA ILE A 39 14.13 3.04 -14.94
C ILE A 39 12.61 2.87 -14.91
N ASP A 40 11.93 3.01 -16.06
CA ASP A 40 10.46 2.88 -16.12
C ASP A 40 9.97 1.49 -15.71
N ILE A 41 10.68 0.44 -16.13
CA ILE A 41 10.37 -0.94 -15.71
C ILE A 41 10.60 -1.11 -14.22
N GLY A 42 11.71 -0.61 -13.67
CA GLY A 42 12.01 -0.69 -12.25
C GLY A 42 10.94 -0.01 -11.39
N ASP A 43 10.53 1.19 -11.80
CA ASP A 43 9.48 1.96 -11.12
C ASP A 43 8.10 1.31 -11.21
N LYS A 44 7.76 0.73 -12.37
CA LYS A 44 6.51 -0.01 -12.55
C LYS A 44 6.47 -1.27 -11.71
N MET A 45 7.54 -2.08 -11.75
CA MET A 45 7.61 -3.28 -10.92
C MET A 45 7.54 -2.96 -9.43
N SER A 46 8.23 -1.91 -8.98
CA SER A 46 8.16 -1.48 -7.58
C SER A 46 6.74 -1.06 -7.18
N ARG A 47 6.02 -0.36 -8.04
CA ARG A 47 4.62 0.03 -7.79
C ARG A 47 3.68 -1.17 -7.80
N GLU A 48 3.83 -2.06 -8.76
CA GLU A 48 3.02 -3.29 -8.83
C GLU A 48 3.23 -4.16 -7.58
N LEU A 49 4.47 -4.43 -7.20
CA LEU A 49 4.78 -5.23 -6.01
C LEU A 49 4.18 -4.62 -4.74
N LYS A 50 4.26 -3.31 -4.59
CA LYS A 50 3.65 -2.60 -3.45
C LYS A 50 2.12 -2.62 -3.47
N SER A 51 1.49 -2.76 -4.63
CA SER A 51 0.03 -2.83 -4.75
C SER A 51 -0.55 -4.15 -4.23
N TYR A 52 0.25 -5.20 -4.10
CA TYR A 52 -0.17 -6.48 -3.52
C TYR A 52 -0.34 -6.46 -1.99
N GLY A 53 0.00 -5.35 -1.33
CA GLY A 53 -0.17 -5.17 0.12
C GLY A 53 1.08 -5.48 0.93
N ALA A 54 0.89 -5.92 2.17
CA ALA A 54 1.97 -6.21 3.09
C ALA A 54 2.86 -7.37 2.61
N ASN A 55 4.17 -7.23 2.77
CA ASN A 55 5.13 -8.24 2.36
C ASN A 55 5.28 -9.39 3.37
N ILE A 56 4.88 -9.15 4.61
CA ILE A 56 4.98 -10.10 5.72
C ILE A 56 3.61 -10.19 6.38
N LEU A 57 3.15 -11.40 6.61
CA LEU A 57 1.96 -11.70 7.38
C LEU A 57 2.38 -12.42 8.65
N ILE A 58 1.90 -11.94 9.81
CA ILE A 58 2.13 -12.54 11.12
C ILE A 58 0.80 -13.14 11.56
N GLU A 59 0.81 -14.43 11.82
CA GLU A 59 -0.36 -15.20 12.25
C GLU A 59 -0.08 -15.89 13.58
N PRO A 60 -1.11 -16.15 14.41
CA PRO A 60 -0.96 -16.94 15.62
C PRO A 60 -0.42 -18.34 15.33
N ALA A 61 0.45 -18.86 16.18
CA ALA A 61 1.13 -20.16 15.98
C ALA A 61 0.21 -21.39 16.09
N GLY A 62 -1.06 -21.24 16.40
CA GLY A 62 -1.96 -22.32 16.77
C GLY A 62 -2.70 -23.05 15.65
N GLN A 63 -3.04 -22.41 14.53
CA GLN A 63 -3.69 -23.06 13.42
C GLN A 63 -3.42 -22.33 12.09
N VAL A 64 -2.79 -23.03 11.16
CA VAL A 64 -2.65 -22.60 9.79
C VAL A 64 -4.00 -22.82 9.06
N ALA A 65 -5.00 -22.03 9.38
CA ALA A 65 -6.09 -21.80 8.47
C ALA A 65 -5.72 -20.58 7.65
N LEU A 66 -5.15 -20.78 6.46
CA LEU A 66 -5.08 -19.73 5.46
C LEU A 66 -6.48 -19.11 5.38
N PRO A 67 -6.66 -17.80 5.63
CA PRO A 67 -7.94 -17.19 5.36
C PRO A 67 -8.23 -17.51 3.90
N SER A 68 -9.27 -18.28 3.66
CA SER A 68 -9.72 -18.54 2.29
C SER A 68 -10.22 -17.20 1.77
N LEU A 69 -9.34 -16.49 1.09
CA LEU A 69 -9.66 -15.26 0.35
C LEU A 69 -10.76 -15.51 -0.71
N PHE A 70 -11.22 -16.75 -0.83
CA PHE A 70 -12.21 -17.22 -1.77
C PHE A 70 -13.20 -18.20 -1.12
N GLY A 71 -14.17 -17.66 -0.41
CA GLY A 71 -15.53 -18.19 -0.42
C GLY A 71 -15.82 -19.57 0.15
N GLU A 72 -15.28 -20.00 1.28
CA GLU A 72 -15.87 -21.07 2.07
C GLU A 72 -16.47 -20.53 3.36
N GLN A 73 -17.76 -20.86 3.57
CA GLN A 73 -18.57 -20.53 4.73
C GLN A 73 -18.11 -21.34 5.96
N SER A 74 -16.97 -21.02 6.49
CA SER A 74 -16.58 -21.44 7.83
C SER A 74 -16.67 -20.21 8.71
N ASN A 75 -17.36 -20.37 9.85
CA ASN A 75 -17.44 -19.31 10.86
C ASN A 75 -15.99 -18.90 11.23
N PRO A 76 -15.50 -17.73 10.77
CA PRO A 76 -14.07 -17.42 10.83
C PRO A 76 -13.54 -17.26 12.26
N LEU A 77 -14.41 -17.25 13.25
CA LEU A 77 -14.05 -16.95 14.63
C LEU A 77 -14.06 -18.16 15.57
N SER A 78 -14.52 -19.34 15.13
CA SER A 78 -14.54 -20.52 15.99
C SER A 78 -13.19 -21.23 15.99
N GLY A 79 -12.40 -21.00 17.03
CA GLY A 79 -11.15 -21.70 17.31
C GLY A 79 -9.89 -21.04 16.75
N GLN A 80 -9.92 -19.74 16.44
CA GLN A 80 -8.73 -18.99 16.10
C GLN A 80 -8.10 -18.41 17.38
N ASP A 81 -6.81 -18.64 17.53
CA ASP A 81 -6.00 -17.89 18.46
C ASP A 81 -5.80 -16.47 17.91
N PHE A 82 -5.79 -15.47 18.78
CA PHE A 82 -5.55 -14.09 18.41
C PHE A 82 -4.15 -13.67 18.87
N LEU A 83 -3.55 -12.74 18.15
CA LEU A 83 -2.36 -12.04 18.61
C LEU A 83 -2.76 -11.00 19.67
N ASP A 84 -1.97 -10.90 20.73
CA ASP A 84 -2.21 -9.87 21.75
C ASP A 84 -1.87 -8.48 21.17
N GLN A 85 -2.82 -7.56 21.28
CA GLN A 85 -2.63 -6.18 20.84
C GLN A 85 -1.47 -5.50 21.58
N ALA A 86 -1.20 -5.87 22.84
CA ALA A 86 -0.10 -5.32 23.61
C ALA A 86 1.28 -5.71 23.06
N GLU A 87 1.36 -6.77 22.26
CA GLU A 87 2.61 -7.22 21.65
C GLU A 87 2.91 -6.55 20.28
N LEU A 88 1.97 -5.81 19.70
CA LEU A 88 2.14 -5.16 18.41
C LEU A 88 3.37 -4.22 18.33
N PRO A 89 3.71 -3.43 19.37
CA PRO A 89 4.91 -2.59 19.33
C PRO A 89 6.21 -3.39 19.19
N ASN A 90 6.24 -4.66 19.64
CA ASN A 90 7.41 -5.53 19.52
C ASN A 90 7.81 -5.82 18.07
N ILE A 91 6.91 -5.62 17.11
CA ILE A 91 7.20 -5.71 15.67
C ILE A 91 8.34 -4.75 15.30
N LYS A 92 8.42 -3.59 15.96
CA LYS A 92 9.48 -2.59 15.76
C LYS A 92 10.66 -2.75 16.74
N ASP A 93 10.59 -3.67 17.70
CA ASP A 93 11.70 -3.95 18.62
C ASP A 93 12.61 -5.08 18.11
N ILE A 94 13.07 -4.95 16.87
CA ILE A 94 13.96 -5.91 16.22
C ILE A 94 15.13 -5.20 15.54
N PHE A 95 16.18 -5.93 15.25
CA PHE A 95 17.37 -5.41 14.55
C PHE A 95 17.03 -4.71 13.21
N TRP A 96 16.07 -5.25 12.47
CA TRP A 96 15.66 -4.73 11.15
C TRP A 96 14.52 -3.69 11.20
N ARG A 97 14.26 -3.11 12.37
CA ARG A 97 13.15 -2.15 12.60
C ARG A 97 13.06 -1.02 11.56
N ASN A 98 14.21 -0.50 11.09
CA ASN A 98 14.27 0.58 10.11
C ASN A 98 13.78 0.15 8.71
N ASN A 99 13.70 -1.15 8.45
CA ASN A 99 13.17 -1.69 7.19
C ASN A 99 11.66 -1.90 7.25
N ILE A 100 11.05 -1.79 8.42
CA ILE A 100 9.61 -1.91 8.60
C ILE A 100 9.00 -0.51 8.48
N VAL A 101 8.34 -0.26 7.37
CA VAL A 101 7.68 1.03 7.09
C VAL A 101 6.44 1.21 7.97
N GLY A 102 5.69 0.12 8.18
CA GLY A 102 4.49 0.12 8.99
C GLY A 102 3.88 -1.28 9.07
N PHE A 103 2.92 -1.43 9.95
CA PHE A 103 2.09 -2.63 10.08
C PHE A 103 0.64 -2.24 10.30
N ALA A 104 -0.29 -3.14 10.04
CA ALA A 104 -1.69 -2.98 10.37
C ALA A 104 -2.24 -4.31 10.89
N PRO A 105 -2.76 -4.35 12.12
CA PRO A 105 -3.47 -5.51 12.62
C PRO A 105 -4.76 -5.69 11.81
N LEU A 106 -5.17 -6.94 11.62
CA LEU A 106 -6.40 -7.28 10.93
C LEU A 106 -7.24 -8.19 11.82
N LEU A 107 -8.47 -7.77 12.11
CA LEU A 107 -9.45 -8.56 12.83
C LEU A 107 -10.68 -8.76 11.93
N SER A 108 -10.88 -9.98 11.47
CA SER A 108 -12.03 -10.32 10.62
C SER A 108 -13.27 -10.58 11.48
N GLY A 109 -14.41 -10.10 11.02
CA GLY A 109 -15.70 -10.33 11.64
C GLY A 109 -16.83 -10.22 10.63
N GLU A 110 -18.04 -10.44 11.10
CA GLU A 110 -19.26 -10.29 10.31
C GLU A 110 -20.27 -9.44 11.08
N THR A 111 -21.08 -8.70 10.36
CA THR A 111 -22.15 -7.92 10.95
C THR A 111 -23.41 -8.02 10.10
N ASP A 112 -24.57 -7.94 10.75
CA ASP A 112 -25.86 -7.83 10.07
C ASP A 112 -26.23 -6.36 9.88
N VAL A 113 -26.43 -5.98 8.62
CA VAL A 113 -26.97 -4.67 8.27
C VAL A 113 -28.27 -4.87 7.50
N LYS A 114 -29.39 -4.58 8.14
CA LYS A 114 -30.75 -4.71 7.56
C LYS A 114 -31.06 -6.11 7.03
N GLY A 115 -30.60 -7.17 7.72
CA GLY A 115 -30.83 -8.57 7.32
C GLY A 115 -29.83 -9.11 6.26
N GLN A 116 -28.80 -8.35 5.96
CA GLN A 116 -27.71 -8.77 5.08
C GLN A 116 -26.43 -8.94 5.88
N ILE A 117 -25.85 -10.13 5.88
CA ILE A 117 -24.55 -10.40 6.49
C ILE A 117 -23.47 -9.77 5.64
N ILE A 118 -22.63 -8.94 6.25
CA ILE A 118 -21.55 -8.21 5.60
C ILE A 118 -20.25 -8.51 6.31
N PRO A 119 -19.17 -8.85 5.57
CA PRO A 119 -17.86 -9.01 6.16
C PRO A 119 -17.36 -7.67 6.70
N LEU A 120 -16.85 -7.71 7.92
CA LEU A 120 -16.25 -6.58 8.62
C LEU A 120 -14.78 -6.87 8.85
N LEU A 121 -13.92 -5.88 8.65
CA LEU A 121 -12.50 -5.97 8.93
C LEU A 121 -12.09 -4.82 9.83
N GLY A 122 -11.74 -5.12 11.07
CA GLY A 122 -11.14 -4.18 12.01
C GLY A 122 -9.65 -4.01 11.69
N THR A 123 -9.17 -2.78 11.65
CA THR A 123 -7.77 -2.47 11.38
C THR A 123 -7.40 -1.06 11.89
N TYR A 124 -6.13 -0.76 11.99
CA TYR A 124 -5.65 0.61 12.16
C TYR A 124 -5.58 1.33 10.82
N PHE A 125 -5.97 2.59 10.79
CA PHE A 125 -5.79 3.44 9.62
C PHE A 125 -4.53 4.30 9.71
N ASN A 126 -4.38 5.03 10.82
CA ASN A 126 -3.22 5.87 11.11
C ASN A 126 -3.04 6.02 12.63
N GLN A 127 -2.84 4.88 13.30
CA GLN A 127 -2.74 4.80 14.76
C GLN A 127 -1.34 5.21 15.23
N PRO A 128 -1.21 6.12 16.22
CA PRO A 128 0.04 6.31 16.92
C PRO A 128 0.33 5.09 17.80
N VAL A 129 1.55 4.59 17.71
CA VAL A 129 2.01 3.43 18.48
C VAL A 129 3.34 3.79 19.15
N ASP A 130 3.44 3.53 20.45
CA ASP A 130 4.68 3.72 21.20
C ASP A 130 5.67 2.60 20.84
N VAL A 131 6.75 2.97 20.16
CA VAL A 131 7.80 2.04 19.73
C VAL A 131 9.18 2.55 20.20
N PRO A 132 10.14 1.64 20.48
CA PRO A 132 11.47 2.05 20.92
C PRO A 132 12.16 2.98 19.90
N ASP A 133 12.75 4.05 20.41
CA ASP A 133 13.59 5.01 19.68
C ASP A 133 12.89 5.81 18.53
N GLU A 134 11.56 5.77 18.42
CA GLU A 134 10.82 6.61 17.47
C GLU A 134 9.70 7.35 18.21
N GLU A 135 9.86 8.66 18.39
CA GLU A 135 8.78 9.53 18.84
C GLU A 135 7.79 9.72 17.67
N ASP A 136 6.49 9.76 17.95
CA ASP A 136 5.42 9.98 16.96
C ASP A 136 5.36 8.92 15.82
N TYR A 137 5.66 7.65 16.11
CA TYR A 137 5.49 6.60 15.13
C TYR A 137 4.01 6.29 14.90
N HIS A 138 3.60 6.40 13.64
CA HIS A 138 2.24 6.08 13.19
C HIS A 138 2.26 4.85 12.30
N THR A 139 1.22 4.02 12.40
CA THR A 139 1.08 2.81 11.60
C THR A 139 -0.36 2.52 11.23
N GLY A 140 -0.58 1.73 10.20
CA GLY A 140 -1.92 1.37 9.74
C GLY A 140 -2.05 1.32 8.22
N GLN A 141 -3.27 1.10 7.75
CA GLN A 141 -3.57 0.90 6.34
C GLN A 141 -3.20 2.09 5.45
N GLN A 142 -3.28 3.30 5.95
CA GLN A 142 -2.88 4.50 5.20
C GLN A 142 -1.39 4.47 4.84
N ILE A 143 -0.56 3.90 5.73
CA ILE A 143 0.89 3.84 5.57
C ILE A 143 1.31 2.64 4.72
N ILE A 144 0.74 1.45 5.00
CA ILE A 144 1.12 0.22 4.29
C ILE A 144 0.45 0.08 2.92
N SER A 145 -0.64 0.81 2.68
CA SER A 145 -1.40 0.77 1.44
C SER A 145 -1.54 2.16 0.78
N PRO A 146 -0.44 2.86 0.49
CA PRO A 146 -0.47 4.24 -0.02
C PRO A 146 -1.09 4.37 -1.42
N TYR A 147 -1.29 3.24 -2.11
CA TYR A 147 -1.88 3.19 -3.46
C TYR A 147 -3.40 3.01 -3.45
N TRP A 148 -4.01 2.84 -2.30
CA TRP A 148 -5.47 2.78 -2.22
C TRP A 148 -6.07 4.12 -2.64
N GLN A 149 -7.03 4.06 -3.54
CA GLN A 149 -7.77 5.22 -3.99
C GLN A 149 -9.01 5.39 -3.12
N VAL A 150 -8.90 6.22 -2.10
CA VAL A 150 -10.00 6.54 -1.20
C VAL A 150 -10.80 7.71 -1.77
N LYS A 151 -12.11 7.52 -1.88
CA LYS A 151 -13.04 8.58 -2.25
C LYS A 151 -13.60 9.21 -0.97
N GLY A 152 -13.21 10.43 -0.69
CA GLY A 152 -13.45 11.11 0.58
C GLY A 152 -12.15 11.20 1.39
N ASN A 153 -12.28 11.14 2.70
CA ASN A 153 -11.14 11.17 3.62
C ASN A 153 -10.84 9.76 4.16
N TRP A 154 -9.62 9.55 4.63
CA TRP A 154 -9.29 8.40 5.42
C TRP A 154 -10.02 8.49 6.77
N PRO A 155 -10.53 7.37 7.31
CA PRO A 155 -11.12 7.34 8.64
C PRO A 155 -10.12 7.79 9.70
N GLN A 156 -10.63 8.54 10.67
CA GLN A 156 -9.86 8.92 11.84
C GLN A 156 -10.02 7.85 12.91
N GLU A 157 -8.92 7.57 13.61
CA GLU A 157 -8.95 6.66 14.74
C GLU A 157 -9.84 7.23 15.85
N PRO A 158 -10.69 6.39 16.48
CA PRO A 158 -11.54 6.85 17.56
C PRO A 158 -10.70 7.27 18.77
N VAL A 159 -10.98 8.44 19.32
CA VAL A 159 -10.27 8.97 20.50
C VAL A 159 -10.52 8.10 21.73
N LYS A 160 -11.61 7.34 21.77
CA LYS A 160 -11.99 6.45 22.86
C LYS A 160 -12.36 5.09 22.30
N ALA A 161 -11.93 4.05 23.00
CA ALA A 161 -12.23 2.66 22.63
C ALA A 161 -13.73 2.31 22.67
N ASP A 162 -14.54 3.07 23.44
CA ASP A 162 -15.99 2.91 23.59
C ASP A 162 -16.81 3.89 22.73
N ALA A 163 -16.21 4.44 21.67
CA ALA A 163 -16.90 5.35 20.76
C ALA A 163 -18.12 4.65 20.11
N ILE A 164 -19.29 5.27 20.24
CA ILE A 164 -20.57 4.75 19.69
C ILE A 164 -20.58 4.83 18.16
N ALA A 165 -19.86 5.79 17.59
CA ALA A 165 -19.74 5.99 16.15
C ALA A 165 -18.26 5.95 15.75
N VAL A 166 -17.95 5.12 14.78
CA VAL A 166 -16.60 4.92 14.23
C VAL A 166 -16.66 5.12 12.74
N GLU A 167 -15.70 5.85 12.19
CA GLU A 167 -15.56 5.99 10.75
C GLU A 167 -15.06 4.71 10.11
N ALA A 168 -15.59 4.37 8.94
CA ALA A 168 -15.21 3.16 8.21
C ALA A 168 -15.00 3.42 6.73
N LEU A 169 -14.16 2.61 6.11
CA LEU A 169 -14.03 2.54 4.65
C LEU A 169 -14.97 1.48 4.09
N LEU A 170 -15.70 1.86 3.07
CA LEU A 170 -16.59 0.97 2.35
C LEU A 170 -15.94 0.49 1.05
N GLY A 171 -15.84 -0.82 0.87
CA GLY A 171 -15.32 -1.41 -0.36
C GLY A 171 -16.18 -1.01 -1.57
N LYS A 172 -15.55 -0.66 -2.69
CA LYS A 172 -16.23 -0.21 -3.91
C LYS A 172 -17.32 -1.16 -4.39
N GLN A 173 -17.06 -2.47 -4.33
CA GLN A 173 -18.02 -3.48 -4.77
C GLN A 173 -19.26 -3.51 -3.87
N LEU A 174 -19.06 -3.45 -2.55
CA LEU A 174 -20.14 -3.40 -1.59
C LEU A 174 -20.95 -2.10 -1.74
N ALA A 175 -20.31 -0.96 -1.93
CA ALA A 175 -20.98 0.31 -2.21
C ALA A 175 -21.86 0.26 -3.46
N GLN A 176 -21.41 -0.43 -4.51
CA GLN A 176 -22.19 -0.59 -5.74
C GLN A 176 -23.39 -1.52 -5.56
N GLN A 177 -23.27 -2.58 -4.76
CA GLN A 177 -24.34 -3.55 -4.51
C GLN A 177 -25.43 -2.97 -3.58
N THR A 178 -25.02 -2.22 -2.56
CA THR A 178 -25.92 -1.69 -1.54
C THR A 178 -26.45 -0.30 -1.85
N GLY A 179 -25.77 0.44 -2.73
CA GLY A 179 -26.08 1.83 -3.05
C GLY A 179 -25.63 2.84 -1.98
N TRP A 180 -24.87 2.41 -0.98
CA TRP A 180 -24.38 3.28 0.09
C TRP A 180 -23.33 4.27 -0.43
N LYS A 181 -23.29 5.44 0.19
CA LYS A 181 -22.46 6.56 -0.21
C LYS A 181 -21.60 7.07 0.94
N VAL A 182 -20.57 7.82 0.62
CA VAL A 182 -19.77 8.53 1.62
C VAL A 182 -20.65 9.49 2.41
N GLY A 183 -20.60 9.39 3.73
CA GLY A 183 -21.41 10.19 4.66
C GLY A 183 -22.69 9.50 5.14
N ASP A 184 -23.02 8.31 4.65
CA ASP A 184 -24.12 7.53 5.18
C ASP A 184 -23.76 6.94 6.55
N GLU A 185 -24.73 6.93 7.48
CA GLU A 185 -24.60 6.26 8.77
C GLU A 185 -25.22 4.86 8.71
N LEU A 186 -24.44 3.88 9.13
CA LEU A 186 -24.84 2.48 9.17
C LEU A 186 -24.93 2.00 10.62
N HIS A 187 -26.09 1.45 10.97
CA HIS A 187 -26.26 0.79 12.26
C HIS A 187 -25.88 -0.69 12.12
N LEU A 188 -24.80 -1.08 12.80
CA LEU A 188 -24.33 -2.46 12.83
C LEU A 188 -25.06 -3.19 13.96
N ASN A 189 -25.80 -4.26 13.62
CA ASN A 189 -26.48 -5.11 14.59
C ASN A 189 -25.60 -6.31 14.90
N GLY A 190 -25.18 -6.42 16.16
CA GLY A 190 -24.47 -7.62 16.62
C GLY A 190 -23.15 -7.85 15.91
N ALA A 191 -22.27 -6.85 15.89
CA ALA A 191 -20.86 -7.14 15.62
C ALA A 191 -20.38 -8.06 16.75
N SER A 192 -20.48 -9.36 16.53
CA SER A 192 -19.88 -10.34 17.43
C SER A 192 -18.39 -10.30 17.17
N GLY A 193 -17.70 -9.46 17.92
CA GLY A 193 -16.28 -9.59 18.14
C GLY A 193 -16.02 -10.62 19.23
N PRO A 194 -14.80 -11.14 19.33
CA PRO A 194 -14.41 -12.06 20.37
C PRO A 194 -14.57 -11.44 21.76
#